data_202d364ef6d230fe4288154f7cfabff6
#
_entry.id   202d364ef6d230fe4288154f7cfabff6
#
_cell.length_a   1.000
_cell.length_b   1.000
_cell.length_c   1.000
_cell.angle_alpha   90.00
_cell.angle_beta   90.00
_cell.angle_gamma   90.00
#
_symmetry.space_group_name_H-M   'P 1'
#
loop_
_entity.id
_entity.type
_entity.pdbx_description
1 polymer ?
#
loop_
_entity_poly.entity_id
_entity_poly.type
_entity_poly.pdbx_seq_one_letter_code
_entity_poly.pdbx_strand_id
1 'polypeptide(L)'
;MDKRFVYADNAATTRVSDEVLEAMLPYFTEQYGNASSIYALGRNARKAVELSREKIASAIGALPSEIYFTSGGSESDNWAIRGVCEKLAPKGKKHIITSVFEHHAVLHTCQALEKKGFEVTYIPVDEKGLINPDDIKKAMRDDTALVTIM
;
A
#
# COMPACT_ATOMS: atom_id res chain seq x y z
N MET A 1 -15.54 -37.47 -17.20
CA MET A 1 -14.96 -36.18 -17.68
C MET A 1 -14.58 -35.37 -16.43
N ASP A 2 -13.30 -35.22 -16.19
CA ASP A 2 -12.84 -34.36 -15.10
C ASP A 2 -13.25 -32.91 -15.37
N LYS A 3 -14.03 -32.33 -14.45
CA LYS A 3 -14.44 -30.94 -14.57
C LYS A 3 -13.20 -30.06 -14.36
N ARG A 4 -12.85 -29.26 -15.38
CA ARG A 4 -11.78 -28.27 -15.26
C ARG A 4 -12.17 -27.28 -14.15
N PHE A 5 -11.32 -27.18 -13.11
CA PHE A 5 -11.43 -26.12 -12.10
C PHE A 5 -10.95 -24.79 -12.71
N VAL A 6 -11.77 -23.75 -12.60
CA VAL A 6 -11.41 -22.39 -13.04
C VAL A 6 -11.63 -21.44 -11.86
N TYR A 7 -10.57 -20.78 -11.42
CA TYR A 7 -10.66 -19.68 -10.47
C TYR A 7 -10.59 -18.35 -11.22
N ALA A 8 -11.63 -17.55 -11.16
CA ALA A 8 -11.79 -16.33 -11.95
C ALA A 8 -11.90 -15.05 -11.09
N ASP A 9 -11.70 -15.15 -9.78
CA ASP A 9 -11.76 -14.00 -8.85
C ASP A 9 -10.36 -13.60 -8.38
N ASN A 10 -9.48 -13.29 -9.33
CA ASN A 10 -8.11 -12.88 -9.03
C ASN A 10 -8.01 -11.47 -8.39
N ALA A 11 -9.10 -10.70 -8.38
CA ALA A 11 -9.18 -9.45 -7.63
C ALA A 11 -9.23 -9.69 -6.11
N ALA A 12 -9.82 -10.81 -5.67
CA ALA A 12 -9.86 -11.18 -4.25
C ALA A 12 -8.52 -11.75 -3.77
N THR A 13 -7.92 -12.69 -4.53
CA THR A 13 -6.62 -13.30 -4.22
C THR A 13 -6.02 -13.99 -5.44
N THR A 14 -4.74 -14.29 -5.37
CA THR A 14 -4.02 -15.06 -6.38
C THR A 14 -3.25 -16.21 -5.74
N ARG A 15 -3.03 -17.30 -6.49
CA ARG A 15 -2.14 -18.38 -6.07
C ARG A 15 -0.69 -17.86 -6.07
N VAL A 16 0.06 -18.23 -5.04
CA VAL A 16 1.52 -18.03 -5.03
C VAL A 16 2.13 -18.91 -6.13
N SER A 17 3.01 -18.37 -6.97
CA SER A 17 3.71 -19.17 -7.98
C SER A 17 4.70 -20.14 -7.35
N ASP A 18 4.99 -21.23 -8.05
CA ASP A 18 5.85 -22.28 -7.52
C ASP A 18 7.28 -21.77 -7.28
N GLU A 19 7.80 -20.90 -8.16
CA GLU A 19 9.13 -20.28 -7.99
C GLU A 19 9.18 -19.38 -6.76
N VAL A 20 8.11 -18.63 -6.47
CA VAL A 20 8.05 -17.79 -5.28
C VAL A 20 7.95 -18.64 -4.02
N LEU A 21 7.14 -19.72 -4.03
CA LEU A 21 7.03 -20.64 -2.91
C LEU A 21 8.38 -21.30 -2.60
N GLU A 22 9.08 -21.82 -3.61
CA GLU A 22 10.41 -22.41 -3.47
C GLU A 22 11.43 -21.43 -2.88
N ALA A 23 11.40 -20.17 -3.32
CA ALA A 23 12.26 -19.12 -2.78
C ALA A 23 11.96 -18.75 -1.33
N MET A 24 10.71 -18.92 -0.88
CA MET A 24 10.26 -18.62 0.50
C MET A 24 10.58 -19.75 1.48
N LEU A 25 10.48 -21.03 1.06
CA LEU A 25 10.57 -22.18 1.94
C LEU A 25 11.80 -22.19 2.88
N PRO A 26 13.02 -21.85 2.45
CA PRO A 26 14.19 -21.85 3.33
C PRO A 26 14.07 -20.89 4.52
N TYR A 27 13.29 -19.82 4.38
CA TYR A 27 13.12 -18.84 5.46
C TYR A 27 12.17 -19.29 6.57
N PHE A 28 11.40 -20.34 6.35
CA PHE A 28 10.55 -20.94 7.38
C PHE A 28 11.28 -21.99 8.22
N THR A 29 12.31 -22.65 7.67
CA THR A 29 12.92 -23.83 8.29
C THR A 29 14.41 -23.73 8.54
N GLU A 30 15.18 -23.02 7.69
CA GLU A 30 16.63 -22.97 7.72
C GLU A 30 17.17 -21.58 8.08
N GLN A 31 16.60 -20.53 7.47
CA GLN A 31 17.04 -19.13 7.58
C GLN A 31 16.07 -18.27 8.42
N TYR A 32 15.49 -18.85 9.44
CA TYR A 32 14.44 -18.24 10.28
C TYR A 32 14.93 -17.22 11.32
N GLY A 33 16.18 -16.77 11.20
CA GLY A 33 16.80 -15.87 12.18
C GLY A 33 16.09 -14.51 12.31
N ASN A 34 16.10 -13.98 13.53
CA ASN A 34 15.65 -12.61 13.75
C ASN A 34 16.66 -11.62 13.16
N ALA A 35 16.23 -10.82 12.18
CA ALA A 35 17.07 -9.83 11.48
C ALA A 35 17.68 -8.75 12.40
N SER A 36 17.17 -8.57 13.63
CA SER A 36 17.72 -7.64 14.62
C SER A 36 18.84 -8.26 15.46
N SER A 37 19.05 -9.59 15.39
CA SER A 37 20.08 -10.26 16.15
C SER A 37 21.47 -10.09 15.59
N ILE A 38 22.50 -10.06 16.46
CA ILE A 38 23.90 -9.79 16.07
C ILE A 38 24.67 -11.04 15.63
N TYR A 39 24.19 -12.23 15.92
CA TYR A 39 24.81 -13.49 15.52
C TYR A 39 24.53 -13.88 14.05
N ALA A 40 25.22 -14.91 13.54
CA ALA A 40 25.23 -15.26 12.14
C ALA A 40 23.83 -15.45 11.51
N LEU A 41 22.93 -16.18 12.19
CA LEU A 41 21.58 -16.46 11.70
C LEU A 41 20.77 -15.14 11.51
N GLY A 42 20.88 -14.20 12.47
CA GLY A 42 20.24 -12.89 12.38
C GLY A 42 20.85 -12.02 11.27
N ARG A 43 22.17 -12.03 11.10
CA ARG A 43 22.83 -11.31 10.01
C ARG A 43 22.40 -11.84 8.63
N ASN A 44 22.26 -13.14 8.47
CA ASN A 44 21.79 -13.75 7.22
C ASN A 44 20.35 -13.33 6.91
N ALA A 45 19.47 -13.36 7.90
CA ALA A 45 18.08 -12.89 7.75
C ALA A 45 18.03 -11.40 7.36
N ARG A 46 18.84 -10.56 8.03
CA ARG A 46 18.95 -9.12 7.69
C ARG A 46 19.41 -8.92 6.24
N LYS A 47 20.46 -9.64 5.82
CA LYS A 47 20.96 -9.57 4.44
C LYS A 47 19.87 -9.93 3.42
N ALA A 48 19.07 -10.97 3.69
CA ALA A 48 17.98 -11.37 2.82
C ALA A 48 16.90 -10.27 2.70
N VAL A 49 16.52 -9.64 3.82
CA VAL A 49 15.57 -8.51 3.83
C VAL A 49 16.11 -7.32 3.02
N GLU A 50 17.39 -6.94 3.23
CA GLU A 50 17.97 -5.79 2.52
C GLU A 50 18.11 -6.07 1.01
N LEU A 51 18.54 -7.26 0.60
CA LEU A 51 18.58 -7.63 -0.82
C LEU A 51 17.19 -7.61 -1.47
N SER A 52 16.15 -8.03 -0.74
CA SER A 52 14.76 -7.96 -1.22
C SER A 52 14.31 -6.52 -1.38
N ARG A 53 14.66 -5.67 -0.41
CA ARG A 53 14.40 -4.22 -0.43
C ARG A 53 15.05 -3.55 -1.64
N GLU A 54 16.32 -3.83 -1.89
CA GLU A 54 17.07 -3.31 -3.04
C GLU A 54 16.44 -3.72 -4.37
N LYS A 55 16.03 -4.99 -4.51
CA LYS A 55 15.35 -5.49 -5.71
C LYS A 55 14.03 -4.78 -5.97
N ILE A 56 13.21 -4.60 -4.93
CA ILE A 56 11.92 -3.89 -5.04
C ILE A 56 12.15 -2.43 -5.41
N ALA A 57 13.08 -1.75 -4.72
CA ALA A 57 13.42 -0.37 -5.01
C ALA A 57 13.88 -0.19 -6.47
N SER A 58 14.78 -1.05 -6.93
CA SER A 58 15.25 -1.03 -8.33
C SER A 58 14.11 -1.24 -9.33
N ALA A 59 13.17 -2.14 -9.04
CA ALA A 59 12.05 -2.44 -9.94
C ALA A 59 11.08 -1.28 -10.14
N ILE A 60 10.97 -0.39 -9.15
CA ILE A 60 10.05 0.79 -9.19
C ILE A 60 10.80 2.12 -9.31
N GLY A 61 12.12 2.10 -9.47
CA GLY A 61 12.93 3.32 -9.60
C GLY A 61 13.06 4.13 -8.31
N ALA A 62 12.95 3.50 -7.15
CA ALA A 62 13.07 4.10 -5.83
C ALA A 62 14.44 3.81 -5.18
N LEU A 63 14.76 4.52 -4.08
CA LEU A 63 15.87 4.18 -3.22
C LEU A 63 15.47 3.09 -2.21
N PRO A 64 16.40 2.21 -1.78
CA PRO A 64 16.09 1.20 -0.75
C PRO A 64 15.55 1.79 0.55
N SER A 65 15.98 3.01 0.92
CA SER A 65 15.49 3.73 2.10
C SER A 65 14.03 4.20 2.00
N GLU A 66 13.44 4.16 0.80
CA GLU A 66 12.04 4.53 0.55
C GLU A 66 11.09 3.33 0.58
N ILE A 67 11.62 2.11 0.72
CA ILE A 67 10.82 0.87 0.76
C ILE A 67 10.59 0.44 2.21
N TYR A 68 9.34 0.25 2.56
CA TYR A 68 8.90 -0.23 3.88
C TYR A 68 8.03 -1.47 3.72
N PHE A 69 8.37 -2.54 4.41
CA PHE A 69 7.57 -3.76 4.45
C PHE A 69 6.48 -3.63 5.51
N THR A 70 5.26 -3.97 5.13
CA THR A 70 4.08 -3.97 6.01
C THR A 70 3.42 -5.34 5.99
N SER A 71 2.44 -5.56 6.87
CA SER A 71 1.69 -6.81 6.91
C SER A 71 0.71 -6.98 5.74
N GLY A 72 0.45 -5.91 4.95
CA GLY A 72 -0.44 -5.95 3.81
C GLY A 72 -0.89 -4.57 3.35
N GLY A 73 -1.66 -4.52 2.25
CA GLY A 73 -2.12 -3.28 1.63
C GLY A 73 -2.88 -2.35 2.58
N SER A 74 -3.75 -2.90 3.43
CA SER A 74 -4.51 -2.08 4.39
C SER A 74 -3.61 -1.31 5.36
N GLU A 75 -2.52 -1.90 5.84
CA GLU A 75 -1.54 -1.20 6.67
C GLU A 75 -0.79 -0.15 5.85
N SER A 76 -0.36 -0.48 4.64
CA SER A 76 0.34 0.44 3.75
C SER A 76 -0.51 1.67 3.43
N ASP A 77 -1.78 1.50 3.04
CA ASP A 77 -2.70 2.58 2.73
C ASP A 77 -2.92 3.48 3.96
N ASN A 78 -3.20 2.89 5.11
CA ASN A 78 -3.38 3.63 6.36
C ASN A 78 -2.12 4.42 6.74
N TRP A 79 -0.95 3.79 6.63
CA TRP A 79 0.30 4.46 6.98
C TRP A 79 0.61 5.62 6.04
N ALA A 80 0.47 5.43 4.73
CA ALA A 80 0.70 6.48 3.75
C ALA A 80 -0.26 7.65 3.94
N ILE A 81 -1.57 7.39 4.01
CA ILE A 81 -2.60 8.43 4.13
C ILE A 81 -2.45 9.20 5.45
N ARG A 82 -2.39 8.49 6.59
CA ARG A 82 -2.25 9.13 7.91
C ARG A 82 -0.93 9.87 8.05
N GLY A 83 0.18 9.25 7.62
CA GLY A 83 1.51 9.86 7.72
C GLY A 83 1.61 11.18 6.96
N VAL A 84 1.09 11.26 5.73
CA VAL A 84 1.05 12.51 4.95
C VAL A 84 0.14 13.53 5.61
N CYS A 85 -1.07 13.14 5.99
CA CYS A 85 -2.06 14.03 6.58
C CYS A 85 -1.57 14.62 7.92
N GLU A 86 -1.05 13.78 8.82
CA GLU A 86 -0.55 14.22 10.13
C GLU A 86 0.69 15.13 10.00
N LYS A 87 1.56 14.86 9.03
CA LYS A 87 2.73 15.70 8.75
C LYS A 87 2.36 17.09 8.21
N LEU A 88 1.28 17.18 7.42
CA LEU A 88 0.88 18.40 6.73
C LEU A 88 -0.17 19.22 7.51
N ALA A 89 -0.91 18.60 8.43
CA ALA A 89 -1.91 19.29 9.25
C ALA A 89 -1.39 20.52 10.02
N PRO A 90 -0.18 20.49 10.64
CA PRO A 90 0.37 21.68 11.30
C PRO A 90 0.68 22.85 10.35
N LYS A 91 0.75 22.56 9.03
CA LYS A 91 0.95 23.57 7.97
C LYS A 91 -0.38 24.10 7.42
N GLY A 92 -1.51 23.79 8.06
CA GLY A 92 -2.84 24.18 7.63
C GLY A 92 -3.44 23.34 6.52
N LYS A 93 -2.76 22.26 6.08
CA LYS A 93 -3.25 21.39 5.01
C LYS A 93 -4.08 20.24 5.61
N LYS A 94 -5.40 20.34 5.46
CA LYS A 94 -6.34 19.37 6.04
C LYS A 94 -7.39 18.86 5.06
N HIS A 95 -7.21 19.11 3.77
CA HIS A 95 -8.12 18.62 2.74
C HIS A 95 -7.54 17.38 2.04
N ILE A 96 -8.37 16.38 1.83
CA ILE A 96 -8.05 15.12 1.15
C ILE A 96 -9.00 14.97 -0.04
N ILE A 97 -8.47 14.55 -1.18
CA ILE A 97 -9.27 14.17 -2.34
C ILE A 97 -9.11 12.67 -2.54
N THR A 98 -10.23 11.96 -2.61
CA THR A 98 -10.28 10.53 -2.91
C THR A 98 -11.46 10.22 -3.83
N SER A 99 -11.67 8.98 -4.24
CA SER A 99 -12.82 8.59 -5.04
C SER A 99 -13.92 7.92 -4.18
N VAL A 100 -15.14 7.90 -4.72
CA VAL A 100 -16.23 7.09 -4.14
C VAL A 100 -15.99 5.59 -4.34
N PHE A 101 -15.07 5.21 -5.23
CA PHE A 101 -14.80 3.84 -5.68
C PHE A 101 -13.43 3.35 -5.20
N GLU A 102 -13.22 3.43 -3.89
CA GLU A 102 -11.97 3.04 -3.24
C GLU A 102 -12.12 1.75 -2.44
N HIS A 103 -11.00 1.07 -2.20
CA HIS A 103 -10.96 -0.01 -1.23
C HIS A 103 -11.31 0.51 0.18
N HIS A 104 -11.95 -0.31 1.00
CA HIS A 104 -12.33 0.05 2.37
C HIS A 104 -11.15 0.53 3.24
N ALA A 105 -9.93 0.06 2.98
CA ALA A 105 -8.74 0.54 3.68
C ALA A 105 -8.52 2.05 3.49
N VAL A 106 -8.82 2.59 2.31
CA VAL A 106 -8.75 4.02 2.00
C VAL A 106 -9.98 4.75 2.54
N LEU A 107 -11.19 4.29 2.19
CA LEU A 107 -12.45 4.94 2.59
C LEU A 107 -12.56 5.09 4.10
N HIS A 108 -12.35 4.00 4.86
CA HIS A 108 -12.47 4.06 6.32
C HIS A 108 -11.36 4.90 6.96
N THR A 109 -10.18 4.97 6.34
CA THR A 109 -9.10 5.85 6.80
C THR A 109 -9.47 7.31 6.59
N CYS A 110 -10.03 7.68 5.44
CA CYS A 110 -10.53 9.02 5.17
C CYS A 110 -11.64 9.40 6.14
N GLN A 111 -12.65 8.55 6.34
CA GLN A 111 -13.73 8.76 7.32
C GLN A 111 -13.23 8.92 8.76
N ALA A 112 -12.18 8.21 9.13
CA ALA A 112 -11.56 8.36 10.45
C ALA A 112 -10.81 9.69 10.59
N LEU A 113 -10.24 10.22 9.50
CA LEU A 113 -9.59 11.52 9.47
C LEU A 113 -10.60 12.66 9.48
N GLU A 114 -11.79 12.52 8.86
CA GLU A 114 -12.90 13.48 8.98
C GLU A 114 -13.27 13.71 10.46
N LYS A 115 -13.36 12.63 11.25
CA LYS A 115 -13.61 12.73 12.70
C LYS A 115 -12.49 13.45 13.47
N LYS A 116 -11.29 13.59 12.86
CA LYS A 116 -10.16 14.33 13.40
C LYS A 116 -10.04 15.77 12.85
N GLY A 117 -11.05 16.23 12.11
CA GLY A 117 -11.12 17.60 11.58
C GLY A 117 -10.43 17.79 10.23
N PHE A 118 -10.23 16.71 9.46
CA PHE A 118 -9.91 16.78 8.04
C PHE A 118 -11.20 16.91 7.22
N GLU A 119 -11.09 17.50 6.06
CA GLU A 119 -12.17 17.58 5.07
C GLU A 119 -11.83 16.64 3.90
N VAL A 120 -12.81 15.84 3.45
CA VAL A 120 -12.59 14.86 2.38
C VAL A 120 -13.55 15.14 1.22
N THR A 121 -12.99 15.32 0.03
CA THR A 121 -13.77 15.37 -1.22
C THR A 121 -13.74 14.01 -1.89
N TYR A 122 -14.91 13.41 -2.06
CA TYR A 122 -15.09 12.13 -2.76
C TYR A 122 -15.48 12.39 -4.22
N ILE A 123 -14.55 12.13 -5.14
CA ILE A 123 -14.77 12.30 -6.59
C ILE A 123 -15.66 11.17 -7.11
N PRO A 124 -16.72 11.48 -7.84
CA PRO A 124 -17.57 10.47 -8.46
C PRO A 124 -16.84 9.74 -9.60
N VAL A 125 -17.33 8.55 -9.94
CA VAL A 125 -16.91 7.79 -11.12
C VAL A 125 -18.04 7.76 -12.15
N ASP A 126 -17.69 7.55 -13.41
CA ASP A 126 -18.67 7.32 -14.48
C ASP A 126 -19.26 5.89 -14.40
N GLU A 127 -20.13 5.56 -15.37
CA GLU A 127 -20.77 4.24 -15.49
C GLU A 127 -19.77 3.09 -15.69
N LYS A 128 -18.54 3.38 -16.10
CA LYS A 128 -17.45 2.43 -16.30
C LYS A 128 -16.48 2.37 -15.11
N GLY A 129 -16.72 3.15 -14.07
CA GLY A 129 -15.86 3.25 -12.89
C GLY A 129 -14.64 4.15 -13.11
N LEU A 130 -14.61 4.99 -14.14
CA LEU A 130 -13.50 5.89 -14.44
C LEU A 130 -13.70 7.25 -13.78
N ILE A 131 -12.58 7.80 -13.29
CA ILE A 131 -12.51 9.16 -12.74
C ILE A 131 -12.09 10.13 -13.84
N ASN A 132 -12.77 11.29 -13.91
CA ASN A 132 -12.32 12.38 -14.76
C ASN A 132 -11.23 13.20 -14.04
N PRO A 133 -9.99 13.27 -14.56
CA PRO A 133 -8.91 14.06 -13.96
C PRO A 133 -9.24 15.55 -13.78
N ASP A 134 -10.13 16.11 -14.61
CA ASP A 134 -10.54 17.51 -14.48
C ASP A 134 -11.40 17.76 -13.23
N ASP A 135 -12.12 16.75 -12.73
CA ASP A 135 -12.86 16.88 -11.49
C ASP A 135 -11.93 16.87 -10.27
N ILE A 136 -10.82 16.12 -10.34
CA ILE A 136 -9.75 16.23 -9.34
C ILE A 136 -9.16 17.64 -9.35
N LYS A 137 -8.82 18.18 -10.53
CA LYS A 137 -8.27 19.55 -10.64
C LYS A 137 -9.21 20.61 -10.06
N LYS A 138 -10.52 20.51 -10.33
CA LYS A 138 -11.54 21.44 -9.77
C LYS A 138 -11.65 21.32 -8.26
N ALA A 139 -11.45 20.12 -7.70
CA ALA A 139 -11.50 19.87 -6.26
C ALA A 139 -10.22 20.30 -5.51
N MET A 140 -9.10 20.54 -6.22
CA MET A 140 -7.84 20.99 -5.61
C MET A 140 -8.00 22.34 -4.94
N ARG A 141 -7.46 22.46 -3.74
CA ARG A 141 -7.48 23.67 -2.90
C ARG A 141 -6.08 23.94 -2.36
N ASP A 142 -5.82 25.15 -1.90
CA ASP A 142 -4.52 25.51 -1.29
C ASP A 142 -4.20 24.67 -0.07
N ASP A 143 -5.23 24.23 0.68
CA ASP A 143 -5.09 23.37 1.86
C ASP A 143 -5.17 21.87 1.54
N THR A 144 -5.14 21.46 0.28
CA THR A 144 -5.09 20.03 -0.10
C THR A 144 -3.77 19.43 0.35
N ALA A 145 -3.87 18.42 1.23
CA ALA A 145 -2.75 17.64 1.76
C ALA A 145 -2.43 16.43 0.88
N LEU A 146 -3.45 15.77 0.35
CA LEU A 146 -3.31 14.49 -0.35
C LEU A 146 -4.39 14.31 -1.41
N VAL A 147 -4.00 13.72 -2.51
CA VAL A 147 -4.89 13.09 -3.49
C VAL A 147 -4.56 11.61 -3.51
N THR A 148 -5.54 10.75 -3.28
CA THR A 148 -5.40 9.28 -3.30
C THR A 148 -6.52 8.67 -4.14
N ILE A 149 -6.15 7.94 -5.18
CA ILE A 149 -7.08 7.36 -6.16
C ILE A 149 -6.64 5.92 -6.44
N MET A 150 -7.58 5.02 -6.37
CA MET A 150 -7.38 3.62 -6.72
C MET A 150 -7.18 3.45 -8.24
#